data_8eccca8c23cf73905526e528639f6400
#
_entry.id   8eccca8c23cf73905526e528639f6400
#
_cell.length_a   1.000
_cell.length_b   1.000
_cell.length_c   1.000
_cell.angle_alpha   90.00
_cell.angle_beta   90.00
_cell.angle_gamma   90.00
#
_symmetry.space_group_name_H-M   'P 1'
#
loop_
_entity.id
_entity.type
_entity.pdbx_description
1 polymer ?
#
loop_
_entity_poly.entity_id
_entity_poly.type
_entity_poly.pdbx_seq_one_letter_code
_entity_poly.pdbx_strand_id
1 'polypeptide(L)'
;TNPHPVTEIVWSLPGGWLRDDEDITQSITRQLAEKVDVHTLSHLEQLKVFSHPERRRDGRVIAATFLGIVPTTACPQLPSDTAWIPVAQLPRTTADHAEIIAAAEHRLVSKLGYTNLGFALSPEEFTISELRAIYEAALHYRVDATNLQRTLQRRHVIEPTGETTL
;
A
#
# COMPACT_ATOMS: atom_id res chain seq x y z
N THR A 1 43.36 -11.06 6.79
CA THR A 1 42.35 -10.58 5.84
C THR A 1 41.10 -10.26 6.63
N ASN A 2 40.91 -8.99 7.01
CA ASN A 2 39.65 -8.55 7.63
C ASN A 2 38.56 -8.62 6.56
N PRO A 3 37.42 -9.30 6.82
CA PRO A 3 36.28 -9.20 5.93
C PRO A 3 35.78 -7.75 5.94
N HIS A 4 35.68 -7.15 4.76
CA HIS A 4 35.01 -5.85 4.62
C HIS A 4 33.63 -5.97 5.24
N PRO A 5 33.16 -4.98 6.06
CA PRO A 5 31.81 -5.02 6.58
C PRO A 5 30.87 -4.99 5.39
N VAL A 6 30.06 -6.03 5.26
CA VAL A 6 28.95 -6.05 4.30
C VAL A 6 28.03 -4.91 4.74
N THR A 7 27.97 -3.84 3.96
CA THR A 7 27.04 -2.75 4.24
C THR A 7 25.63 -3.31 4.05
N GLU A 8 24.95 -3.55 5.15
CA GLU A 8 23.60 -4.08 5.13
C GLU A 8 22.68 -3.05 4.47
N ILE A 9 21.98 -3.46 3.43
CA ILE A 9 20.99 -2.59 2.74
C ILE A 9 19.82 -2.35 3.69
N VAL A 10 19.55 -1.08 3.97
CA VAL A 10 18.40 -0.65 4.78
C VAL A 10 17.40 0.05 3.88
N TRP A 11 16.19 -0.48 3.83
CA TRP A 11 15.12 0.02 2.98
C TRP A 11 14.35 1.17 3.63
N SER A 12 13.76 2.02 2.81
CA SER A 12 12.89 3.10 3.25
C SER A 12 11.62 3.18 2.41
N LEU A 13 10.53 3.59 3.01
CA LEU A 13 9.34 3.99 2.27
C LEU A 13 9.65 5.26 1.45
N PRO A 14 9.03 5.42 0.27
CA PRO A 14 9.12 6.66 -0.47
C PRO A 14 8.55 7.81 0.37
N GLY A 15 9.20 8.93 0.35
CA GLY A 15 8.79 10.12 1.11
C GLY A 15 9.82 11.24 0.99
N GLY A 16 9.51 12.41 1.54
CA GLY A 16 10.41 13.56 1.50
C GLY A 16 9.83 14.74 2.26
N TRP A 17 10.50 15.87 2.11
CA TRP A 17 10.09 17.10 2.74
C TRP A 17 8.93 17.76 1.98
N LEU A 18 8.00 18.34 2.75
CA LEU A 18 6.99 19.26 2.24
C LEU A 18 7.68 20.53 1.74
N ARG A 19 7.31 21.01 0.55
CA ARG A 19 7.76 22.28 -0.01
C ARG A 19 6.85 23.40 0.48
N ASP A 20 7.34 24.65 0.40
CA ASP A 20 6.59 25.82 0.87
C ASP A 20 5.36 26.15 0.01
N ASP A 21 5.35 25.66 -1.22
CA ASP A 21 4.33 25.92 -2.25
C ASP A 21 3.36 24.74 -2.48
N GLU A 22 3.39 23.70 -1.63
CA GLU A 22 2.53 22.52 -1.79
C GLU A 22 1.83 22.13 -0.48
N ASP A 23 0.64 21.57 -0.60
CA ASP A 23 -0.02 20.89 0.52
C ASP A 23 0.48 19.43 0.68
N ILE A 24 0.07 18.78 1.77
CA ILE A 24 0.50 17.42 2.08
C ILE A 24 0.09 16.41 1.00
N THR A 25 -1.08 16.59 0.38
CA THR A 25 -1.59 15.69 -0.68
C THR A 25 -0.81 15.88 -1.97
N GLN A 26 -0.51 17.10 -2.32
CA GLN A 26 0.36 17.43 -3.45
C GLN A 26 1.76 16.87 -3.24
N SER A 27 2.32 17.03 -2.03
CA SER A 27 3.62 16.50 -1.66
C SER A 27 3.71 14.99 -1.85
N ILE A 28 2.76 14.21 -1.30
CA ILE A 28 2.82 12.74 -1.42
C ILE A 28 2.66 12.29 -2.88
N THR A 29 1.80 12.93 -3.66
CA THR A 29 1.62 12.62 -5.08
C THR A 29 2.92 12.87 -5.85
N ARG A 30 3.56 14.00 -5.64
CA ARG A 30 4.87 14.33 -6.23
C ARG A 30 5.94 13.32 -5.81
N GLN A 31 6.06 13.00 -4.52
CA GLN A 31 7.06 12.06 -4.01
C GLN A 31 6.89 10.66 -4.63
N LEU A 32 5.66 10.20 -4.83
CA LEU A 32 5.38 8.92 -5.49
C LEU A 32 5.77 8.95 -6.96
N ALA A 33 5.44 10.02 -7.69
CA ALA A 33 5.81 10.16 -9.09
C ALA A 33 7.33 10.25 -9.27
N GLU A 34 8.00 11.12 -8.50
CA GLU A 34 9.44 11.38 -8.65
C GLU A 34 10.32 10.20 -8.20
N LYS A 35 9.91 9.45 -7.16
CA LYS A 35 10.76 8.45 -6.51
C LYS A 35 10.47 7.01 -6.90
N VAL A 36 9.24 6.71 -7.28
CA VAL A 36 8.81 5.34 -7.54
C VAL A 36 7.96 5.20 -8.81
N ASP A 37 7.91 6.24 -9.63
CA ASP A 37 7.17 6.28 -10.91
C ASP A 37 5.68 5.91 -10.78
N VAL A 38 5.08 6.20 -9.62
CA VAL A 38 3.65 5.96 -9.39
C VAL A 38 2.87 7.25 -9.63
N HIS A 39 2.16 7.30 -10.75
CA HIS A 39 1.36 8.46 -11.20
C HIS A 39 -0.14 8.26 -11.01
N THR A 40 -0.60 7.02 -10.83
CA THR A 40 -2.01 6.69 -10.70
C THR A 40 -2.26 5.93 -9.40
N LEU A 41 -3.22 6.41 -8.64
CA LEU A 41 -3.70 5.78 -7.43
C LEU A 41 -5.20 5.53 -7.54
N SER A 42 -5.66 4.33 -7.20
CA SER A 42 -7.10 4.04 -7.06
C SER A 42 -7.66 4.58 -5.74
N HIS A 43 -6.80 4.74 -4.75
CA HIS A 43 -7.15 5.29 -3.44
C HIS A 43 -5.94 5.93 -2.80
N LEU A 44 -6.16 7.04 -2.10
CA LEU A 44 -5.16 7.70 -1.26
C LEU A 44 -5.85 8.24 -0.01
N GLU A 45 -5.34 7.88 1.15
CA GLU A 45 -5.84 8.41 2.42
C GLU A 45 -4.70 8.66 3.40
N GLN A 46 -4.89 9.63 4.27
CA GLN A 46 -3.98 9.83 5.39
C GLN A 46 -4.12 8.66 6.37
N LEU A 47 -3.01 8.00 6.65
CA LEU A 47 -2.97 6.86 7.54
C LEU A 47 -2.87 7.32 9.00
N LYS A 48 -1.77 7.97 9.35
CA LYS A 48 -1.44 8.41 10.71
C LYS A 48 -0.32 9.46 10.69
N VAL A 49 -0.21 10.22 11.76
CA VAL A 49 0.94 11.10 12.02
C VAL A 49 1.87 10.41 13.01
N PHE A 50 3.12 10.23 12.63
CA PHE A 50 4.16 9.70 13.50
C PHE A 50 5.01 10.85 14.03
N SER A 51 4.99 11.04 15.34
CA SER A 51 5.58 12.20 15.99
C SER A 51 6.38 11.87 17.25
N HIS A 52 6.79 10.59 17.42
CA HIS A 52 7.60 10.24 18.58
C HIS A 52 8.91 11.05 18.60
N PRO A 53 9.36 11.59 19.74
CA PRO A 53 10.57 12.42 19.80
C PRO A 53 11.82 11.74 19.26
N GLU A 54 11.96 10.45 19.47
CA GLU A 54 13.14 9.65 19.12
C GLU A 54 13.01 8.91 17.78
N ARG A 55 11.95 9.22 16.97
CA ARG A 55 11.78 8.55 15.68
C ARG A 55 12.94 8.79 14.71
N ARG A 56 13.65 9.90 14.87
CA ARG A 56 14.92 10.21 14.20
C ARG A 56 15.94 10.71 15.20
N ARG A 57 17.20 10.33 14.99
CA ARG A 57 18.33 10.75 15.84
C ARG A 57 18.92 12.08 15.45
N ASP A 58 18.72 12.50 14.21
CA ASP A 58 19.32 13.68 13.58
C ASP A 58 18.44 14.95 13.65
N GLY A 59 17.35 14.89 14.40
CA GLY A 59 16.48 16.03 14.64
C GLY A 59 15.03 15.70 14.84
N ARG A 60 14.26 16.66 15.28
CA ARG A 60 12.82 16.56 15.50
C ARG A 60 12.07 16.55 14.17
N VAL A 61 11.45 15.44 13.82
CA VAL A 61 10.67 15.28 12.60
C VAL A 61 9.29 14.73 12.92
N ILE A 62 8.28 15.28 12.30
CA ILE A 62 6.91 14.75 12.28
C ILE A 62 6.64 14.21 10.88
N ALA A 63 6.16 12.99 10.77
CA ALA A 63 5.81 12.40 9.50
C ALA A 63 4.29 12.22 9.38
N ALA A 64 3.69 12.89 8.41
CA ALA A 64 2.36 12.54 7.91
C ALA A 64 2.51 11.36 6.94
N THR A 65 1.84 10.26 7.23
CA THR A 65 1.91 9.03 6.41
C THR A 65 0.59 8.77 5.72
N PHE A 66 0.67 8.11 4.56
CA PHE A 66 -0.48 7.84 3.71
C PHE A 66 -0.52 6.36 3.32
N LEU A 67 -1.72 5.85 3.16
CA LEU A 67 -2.00 4.59 2.50
C LEU A 67 -2.47 4.90 1.07
N GLY A 68 -1.67 4.50 0.09
CA GLY A 68 -2.00 4.57 -1.33
C GLY A 68 -2.24 3.18 -1.90
N ILE A 69 -3.23 3.05 -2.79
CA ILE A 69 -3.50 1.83 -3.53
C ILE A 69 -3.20 2.09 -4.99
N VAL A 70 -2.31 1.29 -5.54
CA VAL A 70 -1.92 1.31 -6.95
C VAL A 70 -2.77 0.26 -7.69
N PRO A 71 -3.46 0.62 -8.78
CA PRO A 71 -4.22 -0.36 -9.57
C PRO A 71 -3.30 -1.47 -10.09
N THR A 72 -3.80 -2.69 -10.18
CA THR A 72 -3.05 -3.83 -10.75
C THR A 72 -2.70 -3.63 -12.23
N THR A 73 -3.40 -2.75 -12.91
CA THR A 73 -3.15 -2.35 -14.31
C THR A 73 -2.05 -1.30 -14.46
N ALA A 74 -1.63 -0.66 -13.38
CA ALA A 74 -0.51 0.28 -13.41
C ALA A 74 0.82 -0.47 -13.54
N CYS A 75 1.67 0.01 -14.42
CA CYS A 75 2.99 -0.58 -14.69
C CYS A 75 4.08 0.47 -14.48
N PRO A 76 4.36 0.89 -13.24
CA PRO A 76 5.39 1.88 -12.96
C PRO A 76 6.77 1.36 -13.33
N GLN A 77 7.60 2.21 -13.93
CA GLN A 77 9.00 1.91 -14.25
C GLN A 77 9.86 2.22 -13.02
N LEU A 78 9.91 1.26 -12.11
CA LEU A 78 10.62 1.45 -10.84
C LEU A 78 12.11 1.78 -11.07
N PRO A 79 12.67 2.77 -10.38
CA PRO A 79 14.11 2.99 -10.31
C PRO A 79 14.87 1.75 -9.80
N SER A 80 16.15 1.64 -10.14
CA SER A 80 16.98 0.46 -9.81
C SER A 80 17.17 0.23 -8.30
N ASP A 81 16.93 1.24 -7.48
CA ASP A 81 16.99 1.19 -6.01
C ASP A 81 15.62 1.00 -5.36
N THR A 82 14.59 0.70 -6.14
CA THR A 82 13.20 0.57 -5.70
C THR A 82 12.65 -0.80 -6.07
N ALA A 83 11.82 -1.38 -5.18
CA ALA A 83 11.17 -2.66 -5.43
C ALA A 83 9.80 -2.75 -4.76
N TRP A 84 8.89 -3.50 -5.36
CA TRP A 84 7.70 -4.01 -4.68
C TRP A 84 8.12 -5.16 -3.75
N ILE A 85 7.82 -5.04 -2.47
CA ILE A 85 8.22 -6.01 -1.46
C ILE A 85 6.97 -6.56 -0.78
N PRO A 86 6.76 -7.88 -0.77
CA PRO A 86 5.68 -8.48 0.00
C PRO A 86 5.83 -8.15 1.49
N VAL A 87 4.74 -7.72 2.15
CA VAL A 87 4.77 -7.36 3.58
C VAL A 87 5.28 -8.53 4.45
N ALA A 88 4.93 -9.77 4.09
CA ALA A 88 5.42 -10.98 4.77
C ALA A 88 6.94 -11.20 4.64
N GLN A 89 7.62 -10.49 3.75
CA GLN A 89 9.07 -10.59 3.50
C GLN A 89 9.76 -9.24 3.73
N LEU A 90 9.21 -8.44 4.64
CA LEU A 90 9.71 -7.10 4.91
C LEU A 90 11.18 -7.14 5.34
N PRO A 91 12.09 -6.50 4.59
CA PRO A 91 13.49 -6.42 4.95
C PRO A 91 13.70 -5.42 6.09
N ARG A 92 14.94 -5.28 6.54
CA ARG A 92 15.30 -4.25 7.50
C ARG A 92 14.99 -2.86 6.95
N THR A 93 14.22 -2.08 7.70
CA THR A 93 13.82 -0.72 7.34
C THR A 93 14.45 0.33 8.24
N THR A 94 14.56 1.56 7.73
CA THR A 94 15.07 2.70 8.49
C THR A 94 14.04 3.22 9.48
N ALA A 95 14.50 3.81 10.57
CA ALA A 95 13.68 4.50 11.59
C ALA A 95 12.44 3.66 12.02
N ASP A 96 11.27 4.28 11.99
CA ASP A 96 9.96 3.70 12.35
C ASP A 96 9.17 3.18 11.15
N HIS A 97 9.81 2.97 9.99
CA HIS A 97 9.10 2.58 8.76
C HIS A 97 8.41 1.21 8.88
N ALA A 98 8.94 0.27 9.66
CA ALA A 98 8.26 -0.99 9.94
C ALA A 98 6.92 -0.77 10.69
N GLU A 99 6.86 0.18 11.62
CA GLU A 99 5.64 0.53 12.34
C GLU A 99 4.61 1.21 11.42
N ILE A 100 5.10 2.03 10.48
CA ILE A 100 4.24 2.67 9.45
C ILE A 100 3.60 1.59 8.57
N ILE A 101 4.38 0.60 8.11
CA ILE A 101 3.90 -0.52 7.30
C ILE A 101 2.87 -1.35 8.06
N ALA A 102 3.15 -1.71 9.31
CA ALA A 102 2.20 -2.44 10.14
C ALA A 102 0.88 -1.68 10.35
N ALA A 103 0.94 -0.36 10.54
CA ALA A 103 -0.25 0.47 10.64
C ALA A 103 -1.04 0.52 9.32
N ALA A 104 -0.36 0.54 8.17
CA ALA A 104 -0.99 0.51 6.85
C ALA A 104 -1.68 -0.84 6.59
N GLU A 105 -1.01 -1.94 6.90
CA GLU A 105 -1.58 -3.30 6.80
C GLU A 105 -2.84 -3.44 7.66
N HIS A 106 -2.77 -3.05 8.92
CA HIS A 106 -3.93 -3.07 9.82
C HIS A 106 -5.09 -2.21 9.28
N ARG A 107 -4.81 -1.02 8.72
CA ARG A 107 -5.81 -0.15 8.11
C ARG A 107 -6.45 -0.80 6.89
N LEU A 108 -5.67 -1.44 6.01
CA LEU A 108 -6.14 -2.13 4.82
C LEU A 108 -7.07 -3.29 5.21
N VAL A 109 -6.63 -4.17 6.10
CA VAL A 109 -7.41 -5.30 6.63
C VAL A 109 -8.75 -4.83 7.22
N SER A 110 -8.68 -3.81 8.08
CA SER A 110 -9.89 -3.23 8.68
C SER A 110 -10.87 -2.74 7.63
N LYS A 111 -10.39 -1.99 6.64
CA LYS A 111 -11.26 -1.42 5.59
C LYS A 111 -11.84 -2.46 4.64
N LEU A 112 -11.11 -3.51 4.29
CA LEU A 112 -11.63 -4.61 3.46
C LEU A 112 -12.85 -5.28 4.09
N GLY A 113 -12.92 -5.30 5.43
CA GLY A 113 -14.04 -5.89 6.16
C GLY A 113 -15.36 -5.12 6.04
N TYR A 114 -15.34 -3.80 5.83
CA TYR A 114 -16.55 -2.98 5.89
C TYR A 114 -16.63 -1.82 4.88
N THR A 115 -15.65 -1.64 4.01
CA THR A 115 -15.67 -0.63 2.94
C THR A 115 -15.53 -1.25 1.56
N ASN A 116 -15.71 -0.41 0.53
CA ASN A 116 -15.54 -0.82 -0.87
C ASN A 116 -14.07 -0.77 -1.32
N LEU A 117 -13.11 -0.78 -0.40
CA LEU A 117 -11.69 -0.64 -0.75
C LEU A 117 -11.17 -1.79 -1.63
N GLY A 118 -11.80 -2.97 -1.58
CA GLY A 118 -11.48 -4.09 -2.47
C GLY A 118 -11.55 -3.73 -3.97
N PHE A 119 -12.42 -2.78 -4.34
CA PHE A 119 -12.51 -2.31 -5.75
C PHE A 119 -11.36 -1.41 -6.16
N ALA A 120 -10.80 -0.64 -5.24
CA ALA A 120 -9.62 0.15 -5.54
C ALA A 120 -8.40 -0.73 -5.91
N LEU A 121 -8.45 -2.01 -5.54
CA LEU A 121 -7.44 -3.03 -5.85
C LEU A 121 -7.75 -3.83 -7.12
N SER A 122 -9.00 -3.81 -7.59
CA SER A 122 -9.47 -4.61 -8.74
C SER A 122 -9.61 -3.75 -10.00
N PRO A 123 -9.49 -4.32 -11.20
CA PRO A 123 -9.96 -3.66 -12.42
C PRO A 123 -11.48 -3.44 -12.37
N GLU A 124 -12.03 -2.69 -13.32
CA GLU A 124 -13.47 -2.39 -13.40
C GLU A 124 -14.30 -3.67 -13.55
N GLU A 125 -13.82 -4.62 -14.32
CA GLU A 125 -14.37 -5.98 -14.46
C GLU A 125 -13.37 -7.00 -13.94
N PHE A 126 -13.85 -7.94 -13.13
CA PHE A 126 -13.04 -8.97 -12.50
C PHE A 126 -13.83 -10.24 -12.23
N THR A 127 -13.14 -11.35 -12.12
CA THR A 127 -13.72 -12.60 -11.65
C THR A 127 -13.76 -12.66 -10.12
N ILE A 128 -14.68 -13.44 -9.57
CA ILE A 128 -14.71 -13.70 -8.11
C ILE A 128 -13.41 -14.35 -7.63
N SER A 129 -12.75 -15.12 -8.48
CA SER A 129 -11.45 -15.75 -8.16
C SER A 129 -10.34 -14.71 -8.00
N GLU A 130 -10.28 -13.72 -8.88
CA GLU A 130 -9.32 -12.59 -8.78
C GLU A 130 -9.59 -11.76 -7.53
N LEU A 131 -10.85 -11.39 -7.29
CA LEU A 131 -11.21 -10.62 -6.11
C LEU A 131 -10.90 -11.41 -4.83
N ARG A 132 -11.18 -12.72 -4.78
CA ARG A 132 -10.81 -13.58 -3.67
C ARG A 132 -9.31 -13.56 -3.41
N ALA A 133 -8.50 -13.67 -4.46
CA ALA A 133 -7.03 -13.64 -4.33
C ALA A 133 -6.54 -12.33 -3.70
N ILE A 134 -7.14 -11.19 -4.06
CA ILE A 134 -6.85 -9.88 -3.45
C ILE A 134 -7.19 -9.87 -1.96
N TYR A 135 -8.36 -10.38 -1.59
CA TYR A 135 -8.78 -10.47 -0.19
C TYR A 135 -7.88 -11.43 0.61
N GLU A 136 -7.55 -12.61 0.06
CA GLU A 136 -6.65 -13.58 0.71
C GLU A 136 -5.24 -13.00 0.92
N ALA A 137 -4.72 -12.27 -0.07
CA ALA A 137 -3.43 -11.61 0.03
C ALA A 137 -3.39 -10.55 1.15
N ALA A 138 -4.47 -9.79 1.30
CA ALA A 138 -4.54 -8.73 2.32
C ALA A 138 -4.89 -9.25 3.71
N LEU A 139 -5.70 -10.31 3.80
CA LEU A 139 -6.21 -10.84 5.08
C LEU A 139 -5.34 -11.96 5.65
N HIS A 140 -4.40 -12.52 4.85
CA HIS A 140 -3.53 -13.64 5.21
C HIS A 140 -4.26 -14.93 5.65
N TYR A 141 -5.52 -15.11 5.22
CA TYR A 141 -6.27 -16.35 5.41
C TYR A 141 -7.16 -16.64 4.20
N ARG A 142 -7.59 -17.91 4.09
CA ARG A 142 -8.45 -18.33 2.99
C ARG A 142 -9.85 -17.72 3.10
N VAL A 143 -10.35 -17.21 1.97
CA VAL A 143 -11.67 -16.60 1.85
C VAL A 143 -12.57 -17.51 1.01
N ASP A 144 -13.74 -17.84 1.51
CA ASP A 144 -14.75 -18.59 0.76
C ASP A 144 -15.35 -17.70 -0.34
N ALA A 145 -15.18 -18.13 -1.60
CA ALA A 145 -15.61 -17.37 -2.78
C ALA A 145 -17.12 -17.12 -2.81
N THR A 146 -17.92 -18.13 -2.44
CA THR A 146 -19.39 -18.03 -2.45
C THR A 146 -19.88 -17.05 -1.40
N ASN A 147 -19.29 -17.11 -0.20
CA ASN A 147 -19.65 -16.20 0.88
C ASN A 147 -19.21 -14.76 0.58
N LEU A 148 -18.02 -14.59 0.00
CA LEU A 148 -17.51 -13.29 -0.45
C LEU A 148 -18.47 -12.67 -1.47
N GLN A 149 -18.77 -13.39 -2.55
CA GLN A 149 -19.68 -12.94 -3.60
C GLN A 149 -21.04 -12.54 -3.03
N ARG A 150 -21.68 -13.43 -2.25
CA ARG A 150 -22.98 -13.18 -1.63
C ARG A 150 -22.97 -11.95 -0.72
N THR A 151 -21.90 -11.76 0.04
CA THR A 151 -21.77 -10.62 0.96
C THR A 151 -21.64 -9.32 0.19
N LEU A 152 -20.84 -9.27 -0.86
CA LEU A 152 -20.62 -8.08 -1.67
C LEU A 152 -21.86 -7.73 -2.52
N GLN A 153 -22.53 -8.72 -3.09
CA GLN A 153 -23.80 -8.51 -3.80
C GLN A 153 -24.90 -7.97 -2.88
N ARG A 154 -25.04 -8.52 -1.66
CA ARG A 154 -26.00 -8.03 -0.67
C ARG A 154 -25.73 -6.57 -0.26
N ARG A 155 -24.49 -6.15 -0.31
CA ARG A 155 -24.09 -4.76 -0.04
C ARG A 155 -24.22 -3.85 -1.28
N HIS A 156 -24.68 -4.37 -2.41
CA HIS A 156 -24.74 -3.65 -3.69
C HIS A 156 -23.39 -3.07 -4.13
N VAL A 157 -22.34 -3.83 -3.89
CA VAL A 157 -20.96 -3.43 -4.14
C VAL A 157 -20.44 -4.04 -5.43
N ILE A 158 -20.97 -5.19 -5.82
CA ILE A 158 -20.72 -5.85 -7.11
C ILE A 158 -22.04 -6.23 -7.77
N GLU A 159 -22.02 -6.19 -9.10
CA GLU A 159 -23.12 -6.65 -9.95
C GLU A 159 -22.56 -7.67 -10.96
N PRO A 160 -23.31 -8.76 -11.26
CA PRO A 160 -22.86 -9.69 -12.29
C PRO A 160 -22.99 -9.06 -13.67
N THR A 161 -21.92 -9.10 -14.46
CA THR A 161 -21.92 -8.65 -15.87
C THR A 161 -22.67 -9.63 -16.79
N GLY A 162 -22.87 -10.88 -16.34
CA GLY A 162 -23.42 -11.96 -17.14
C GLY A 162 -22.39 -12.70 -18.00
N GLU A 163 -21.16 -12.24 -18.01
CA GLU A 163 -20.07 -12.91 -18.72
C GLU A 163 -19.41 -13.97 -17.83
N THR A 164 -19.00 -15.07 -18.44
CA THR A 164 -18.27 -16.15 -17.76
C THR A 164 -16.93 -16.32 -18.44
N THR A 165 -15.86 -16.18 -17.70
CA THR A 165 -14.51 -16.48 -18.19
C THR A 165 -14.33 -18.02 -18.16
N LEU A 166 -14.00 -18.61 -19.30
CA LEU A 166 -13.69 -20.03 -19.46
C LEU A 166 -12.28 -20.35 -18.97
#